data_01d0512c1c3ba262d7b95e6070195116
#
_entry.id   01d0512c1c3ba262d7b95e6070195116
#
_cell.length_a   1.000
_cell.length_b   1.000
_cell.length_c   1.000
_cell.angle_alpha   90.00
_cell.angle_beta   90.00
_cell.angle_gamma   90.00
#
_symmetry.space_group_name_H-M   'P 1'
#
loop_
_entity.id
_entity.type
_entity.pdbx_description
1 polymer ?
#
loop_
_entity_poly.entity_id
_entity_poly.type
_entity_poly.pdbx_seq_one_letter_code
_entity_poly.pdbx_strand_id
1 'polypeptide(L)'
;MQDHKILQGIAIPYSALISVVFGLMILSFPIGAYLFFNSQIGKSIDYELPITELDWAKQIDLSKFSWLGIGDVFVVVWAAFLILFVIASMGPKKNFLRVLSPIMSGSYESQAGNYLVHTIKWFSIVIVLSGAIDVIQQGFGITITPPVFENDLIQFFDITIAPMIEEFGFRIILIGIPLFLLYSHRASAKLFFKALWNPSDNLPITNSKKAIILIVLVGAIFGAAHVLSDQWSSGKFAQAAMSGIIIGWVYYRYGFVAALLIHWATNYVVFSYGYLVSSINETRIMDSFSHSLIQTIEVILLITGVLAITLMVLEYRKSKVATIKDSSLG
;
A
#
# COMPACT_ATOMS: atom_id res chain seq x y z
N MET A 1 -34.47 -5.79 6.71
CA MET A 1 -34.46 -4.65 7.66
C MET A 1 -33.34 -4.75 8.70
N GLN A 2 -33.09 -5.94 9.29
CA GLN A 2 -32.06 -6.15 10.31
C GLN A 2 -30.62 -5.97 9.77
N ASP A 3 -30.30 -6.51 8.59
CA ASP A 3 -28.98 -6.39 7.96
C ASP A 3 -28.60 -4.95 7.61
N HIS A 4 -29.59 -4.10 7.30
CA HIS A 4 -29.33 -2.69 7.02
C HIS A 4 -28.90 -1.92 8.29
N LYS A 5 -29.50 -2.24 9.43
CA LYS A 5 -29.13 -1.62 10.71
C LYS A 5 -27.73 -2.06 11.19
N ILE A 6 -27.37 -3.32 10.95
CA ILE A 6 -26.04 -3.86 11.28
C ILE A 6 -24.98 -3.19 10.41
N LEU A 7 -25.18 -3.12 9.08
CA LEU A 7 -24.28 -2.43 8.18
C LEU A 7 -24.07 -0.96 8.59
N GLN A 8 -25.15 -0.27 8.93
CA GLN A 8 -25.10 1.11 9.36
C GLN A 8 -24.35 1.28 10.70
N GLY A 9 -24.61 0.38 11.68
CA GLY A 9 -23.93 0.39 12.97
C GLY A 9 -22.41 0.17 12.88
N ILE A 10 -21.95 -0.63 11.92
CA ILE A 10 -20.51 -0.88 11.67
C ILE A 10 -19.90 0.24 10.83
N ALA A 11 -20.65 0.82 9.90
CA ALA A 11 -20.15 1.84 8.98
C ALA A 11 -19.72 3.13 9.70
N ILE A 12 -20.40 3.52 10.76
CA ILE A 12 -20.06 4.74 11.55
C ILE A 12 -18.66 4.64 12.17
N PRO A 13 -18.35 3.64 13.03
CA PRO A 13 -17.02 3.51 13.62
C PRO A 13 -15.95 3.27 12.56
N TYR A 14 -16.26 2.53 11.50
CA TYR A 14 -15.33 2.34 10.39
C TYR A 14 -14.95 3.65 9.70
N SER A 15 -15.92 4.55 9.48
CA SER A 15 -15.63 5.86 8.85
C SER A 15 -14.79 6.76 9.75
N ALA A 16 -15.02 6.71 11.06
CA ALA A 16 -14.21 7.41 12.03
C ALA A 16 -12.76 6.91 11.98
N LEU A 17 -12.55 5.59 11.95
CA LEU A 17 -11.21 4.98 11.84
C LEU A 17 -10.53 5.31 10.51
N ILE A 18 -11.25 5.28 9.38
CA ILE A 18 -10.70 5.74 8.09
C ILE A 18 -10.20 7.19 8.20
N SER A 19 -10.95 8.07 8.90
CA SER A 19 -10.54 9.46 9.08
C SER A 19 -9.29 9.60 9.95
N VAL A 20 -9.15 8.76 10.98
CA VAL A 20 -7.94 8.70 11.81
C VAL A 20 -6.74 8.21 10.99
N VAL A 21 -6.89 7.12 10.24
CA VAL A 21 -5.81 6.59 9.37
C VAL A 21 -5.42 7.62 8.31
N PHE A 22 -6.38 8.33 7.72
CA PHE A 22 -6.11 9.44 6.81
C PHE A 22 -5.25 10.52 7.48
N GLY A 23 -5.59 10.91 8.72
CA GLY A 23 -4.80 11.86 9.50
C GLY A 23 -3.37 11.38 9.76
N LEU A 24 -3.19 10.11 10.12
CA LEU A 24 -1.88 9.49 10.30
C LEU A 24 -1.06 9.50 8.99
N MET A 25 -1.69 9.17 7.86
CA MET A 25 -1.02 9.22 6.55
C MET A 25 -0.59 10.64 6.17
N ILE A 26 -1.43 11.66 6.40
CA ILE A 26 -1.04 13.07 6.16
C ILE A 26 0.13 13.48 7.05
N LEU A 27 0.07 13.18 8.33
CA LEU A 27 1.11 13.57 9.28
C LEU A 27 2.45 12.87 9.01
N SER A 28 2.46 11.68 8.38
CA SER A 28 3.69 11.02 8.02
C SER A 28 4.54 11.82 7.03
N PHE A 29 3.95 12.67 6.20
CA PHE A 29 4.71 13.50 5.25
C PHE A 29 5.64 14.51 5.95
N PRO A 30 5.16 15.43 6.83
CA PRO A 30 6.06 16.32 7.54
C PRO A 30 6.99 15.59 8.51
N ILE A 31 6.54 14.49 9.13
CA ILE A 31 7.38 13.65 9.99
C ILE A 31 8.57 13.10 9.19
N GLY A 32 8.33 12.47 8.04
CA GLY A 32 9.39 11.92 7.22
C GLY A 32 10.35 12.97 6.67
N ALA A 33 9.85 14.15 6.26
CA ALA A 33 10.71 15.26 5.85
C ALA A 33 11.59 15.76 7.01
N TYR A 34 11.02 15.90 8.21
CA TYR A 34 11.78 16.26 9.41
C TYR A 34 12.87 15.23 9.72
N LEU A 35 12.52 13.93 9.70
CA LEU A 35 13.45 12.84 9.95
C LEU A 35 14.62 12.85 8.97
N PHE A 36 14.32 13.06 7.70
CA PHE A 36 15.33 12.99 6.64
C PHE A 36 16.32 14.18 6.69
N PHE A 37 15.83 15.39 6.95
CA PHE A 37 16.64 16.60 6.86
C PHE A 37 17.10 17.18 8.19
N ASN A 38 16.44 16.87 9.30
CA ASN A 38 16.69 17.55 10.58
C ASN A 38 16.98 16.61 11.74
N SER A 39 16.71 15.28 11.59
CA SER A 39 17.03 14.33 12.66
C SER A 39 18.46 13.83 12.56
N GLN A 40 18.95 13.26 13.68
CA GLN A 40 20.29 12.66 13.75
C GLN A 40 20.28 11.15 13.44
N ILE A 41 19.24 10.64 12.72
CA ILE A 41 19.13 9.20 12.43
C ILE A 41 20.29 8.67 11.58
N GLY A 42 20.84 9.51 10.70
CA GLY A 42 21.98 9.17 9.85
C GLY A 42 23.34 9.19 10.55
N LYS A 43 23.44 9.77 11.75
CA LYS A 43 24.70 9.96 12.49
C LYS A 43 25.75 10.70 11.64
N SER A 44 26.69 9.94 11.03
CA SER A 44 27.77 10.47 10.18
C SER A 44 27.39 10.64 8.70
N ILE A 45 26.21 10.17 8.29
CA ILE A 45 25.70 10.29 6.94
C ILE A 45 24.54 11.27 6.95
N ASP A 46 24.51 12.20 6.00
CA ASP A 46 23.45 13.17 5.83
C ASP A 46 22.81 13.08 4.42
N TYR A 47 21.88 13.97 4.14
CA TYR A 47 21.14 14.01 2.89
C TYR A 47 21.98 14.44 1.67
N GLU A 48 23.21 14.94 1.87
CA GLU A 48 24.13 15.34 0.80
C GLU A 48 24.90 14.12 0.24
N LEU A 49 24.79 12.93 0.86
CA LEU A 49 25.43 11.71 0.36
C LEU A 49 25.10 11.50 -1.10
N PRO A 50 26.10 11.41 -2.01
CA PRO A 50 25.84 11.14 -3.42
C PRO A 50 25.11 9.82 -3.63
N ILE A 51 24.08 9.81 -4.49
CA ILE A 51 23.32 8.58 -4.79
C ILE A 51 24.20 7.45 -5.30
N THR A 52 25.31 7.78 -5.93
CA THR A 52 26.29 6.83 -6.47
C THR A 52 27.03 6.02 -5.40
N GLU A 53 26.99 6.46 -4.14
CA GLU A 53 27.58 5.73 -3.01
C GLU A 53 26.69 4.60 -2.48
N LEU A 54 25.42 4.57 -2.86
CA LEU A 54 24.51 3.50 -2.47
C LEU A 54 24.86 2.17 -3.17
N ASP A 55 24.78 1.05 -2.45
CA ASP A 55 25.22 -0.25 -2.96
C ASP A 55 24.48 -0.71 -4.22
N TRP A 56 23.19 -0.46 -4.30
CA TRP A 56 22.40 -0.75 -5.49
C TRP A 56 22.77 0.18 -6.67
N ALA A 57 23.15 1.43 -6.39
CA ALA A 57 23.55 2.39 -7.42
C ALA A 57 24.92 2.08 -8.00
N LYS A 58 25.83 1.48 -7.21
CA LYS A 58 27.14 0.99 -7.69
C LYS A 58 27.02 -0.12 -8.72
N GLN A 59 25.90 -0.87 -8.73
CA GLN A 59 25.63 -1.93 -9.69
C GLN A 59 25.14 -1.39 -11.05
N ILE A 60 24.70 -0.13 -11.09
CA ILE A 60 24.18 0.55 -12.26
C ILE A 60 25.13 1.74 -12.51
N ASP A 61 25.67 1.89 -13.72
CA ASP A 61 26.55 3.04 -14.02
C ASP A 61 25.81 4.36 -13.92
N LEU A 62 25.75 4.92 -12.71
CA LEU A 62 25.19 6.23 -12.39
C LEU A 62 26.25 7.32 -12.25
N SER A 63 27.46 7.12 -12.73
CA SER A 63 28.58 8.08 -12.63
C SER A 63 28.22 9.49 -13.09
N LYS A 64 27.35 9.62 -14.10
CA LYS A 64 26.84 10.92 -14.60
C LYS A 64 25.95 11.67 -13.60
N PHE A 65 25.48 11.02 -12.56
CA PHE A 65 24.60 11.56 -11.53
C PHE A 65 25.30 11.74 -10.17
N SER A 66 26.64 11.76 -10.16
CA SER A 66 27.42 11.96 -8.93
C SER A 66 27.18 13.28 -8.20
N TRP A 67 26.57 14.26 -8.90
CA TRP A 67 26.14 15.53 -8.32
C TRP A 67 24.81 15.45 -7.58
N LEU A 68 24.07 14.34 -7.69
CA LEU A 68 22.74 14.16 -7.11
C LEU A 68 22.88 13.48 -5.75
N GLY A 69 22.47 14.17 -4.69
CA GLY A 69 22.41 13.64 -3.34
C GLY A 69 21.16 12.79 -3.12
N ILE A 70 21.18 11.94 -2.08
CA ILE A 70 19.99 11.18 -1.66
C ILE A 70 18.85 12.11 -1.26
N GLY A 71 19.14 13.32 -0.73
CA GLY A 71 18.15 14.34 -0.40
C GLY A 71 17.38 14.84 -1.61
N ASP A 72 18.05 15.07 -2.74
CA ASP A 72 17.39 15.51 -3.98
C ASP A 72 16.39 14.47 -4.47
N VAL A 73 16.80 13.20 -4.48
CA VAL A 73 15.94 12.08 -4.88
C VAL A 73 14.78 11.91 -3.90
N PHE A 74 15.07 12.00 -2.59
CA PHE A 74 14.04 11.93 -1.56
C PHE A 74 12.95 12.99 -1.77
N VAL A 75 13.31 14.26 -2.00
CA VAL A 75 12.35 15.35 -2.24
C VAL A 75 11.47 15.04 -3.46
N VAL A 76 12.06 14.58 -4.57
CA VAL A 76 11.31 14.25 -5.79
C VAL A 76 10.31 13.13 -5.52
N VAL A 77 10.74 12.05 -4.87
CA VAL A 77 9.89 10.88 -4.56
C VAL A 77 8.82 11.26 -3.53
N TRP A 78 9.18 11.97 -2.49
CA TRP A 78 8.27 12.48 -1.47
C TRP A 78 7.18 13.39 -2.07
N ALA A 79 7.57 14.34 -2.93
CA ALA A 79 6.64 15.21 -3.63
C ALA A 79 5.72 14.42 -4.57
N ALA A 80 6.24 13.42 -5.29
CA ALA A 80 5.44 12.54 -6.13
C ALA A 80 4.38 11.80 -5.30
N PHE A 81 4.72 11.23 -4.15
CA PHE A 81 3.74 10.58 -3.27
C PHE A 81 2.72 11.56 -2.71
N LEU A 82 3.12 12.77 -2.34
CA LEU A 82 2.20 13.82 -1.89
C LEU A 82 1.20 14.19 -3.00
N ILE A 83 1.67 14.37 -4.23
CA ILE A 83 0.80 14.65 -5.40
C ILE A 83 -0.17 13.48 -5.62
N LEU A 84 0.31 12.24 -5.60
CA LEU A 84 -0.54 11.06 -5.77
C LEU A 84 -1.56 10.92 -4.64
N PHE A 85 -1.20 11.26 -3.40
CA PHE A 85 -2.10 11.28 -2.27
C PHE A 85 -3.22 12.32 -2.45
N VAL A 86 -2.89 13.52 -2.93
CA VAL A 86 -3.87 14.57 -3.27
C VAL A 86 -4.80 14.09 -4.40
N ILE A 87 -4.25 13.52 -5.48
CA ILE A 87 -5.04 12.94 -6.57
C ILE A 87 -5.99 11.85 -6.04
N ALA A 88 -5.50 10.95 -5.18
CA ALA A 88 -6.31 9.90 -4.58
C ALA A 88 -7.45 10.47 -3.71
N SER A 89 -7.19 11.55 -2.98
CA SER A 89 -8.21 12.22 -2.16
C SER A 89 -9.32 12.87 -2.99
N MET A 90 -8.99 13.35 -4.19
CA MET A 90 -9.94 14.04 -5.09
C MET A 90 -10.83 13.10 -5.89
N GLY A 91 -10.38 11.90 -6.24
CA GLY A 91 -11.11 11.11 -7.20
C GLY A 91 -11.07 9.61 -7.10
N PRO A 92 -11.62 8.88 -8.11
CA PRO A 92 -11.98 9.33 -9.46
C PRO A 92 -13.40 9.88 -9.63
N LYS A 93 -14.33 9.60 -8.72
CA LYS A 93 -15.75 10.01 -8.89
C LYS A 93 -16.20 11.02 -7.82
N LYS A 94 -15.84 10.77 -6.57
CA LYS A 94 -16.20 11.63 -5.43
C LYS A 94 -14.91 11.93 -4.63
N ASN A 95 -14.78 13.12 -4.09
CA ASN A 95 -13.69 13.41 -3.17
C ASN A 95 -13.87 12.67 -1.83
N PHE A 96 -12.79 12.53 -1.08
CA PHE A 96 -12.71 11.79 0.16
C PHE A 96 -13.83 12.18 1.16
N LEU A 97 -14.01 13.47 1.42
CA LEU A 97 -15.01 13.96 2.36
C LEU A 97 -16.45 13.67 1.91
N ARG A 98 -16.73 13.77 0.60
CA ARG A 98 -18.05 13.44 0.04
C ARG A 98 -18.37 11.94 0.11
N VAL A 99 -17.39 11.07 0.15
CA VAL A 99 -17.61 9.63 0.32
C VAL A 99 -17.86 9.30 1.79
N LEU A 100 -17.20 9.99 2.73
CA LEU A 100 -17.37 9.75 4.17
C LEU A 100 -18.63 10.39 4.75
N SER A 101 -19.06 11.54 4.25
CA SER A 101 -20.19 12.30 4.78
C SER A 101 -21.49 11.50 4.90
N PRO A 102 -21.96 10.75 3.88
CA PRO A 102 -23.17 9.93 4.00
C PRO A 102 -23.06 8.85 5.09
N ILE A 103 -21.88 8.28 5.25
CA ILE A 103 -21.63 7.23 6.24
C ILE A 103 -21.68 7.82 7.66
N MET A 104 -21.09 9.00 7.87
CA MET A 104 -21.12 9.72 9.13
C MET A 104 -22.55 10.16 9.53
N SER A 105 -23.40 10.47 8.55
CA SER A 105 -24.82 10.83 8.78
C SER A 105 -25.75 9.62 8.89
N GLY A 106 -25.20 8.40 8.91
CA GLY A 106 -25.96 7.16 9.10
C GLY A 106 -26.60 6.58 7.83
N SER A 107 -26.25 7.08 6.64
CA SER A 107 -26.63 6.48 5.37
C SER A 107 -25.45 5.69 4.79
N TYR A 108 -25.62 4.37 4.63
CA TYR A 108 -24.62 3.53 4.00
C TYR A 108 -24.79 3.58 2.46
N GLU A 109 -23.96 4.37 1.81
CA GLU A 109 -23.74 4.25 0.37
C GLU A 109 -22.45 3.44 0.12
N SER A 110 -22.46 2.59 -0.90
CA SER A 110 -21.23 1.89 -1.32
C SER A 110 -20.08 2.88 -1.48
N GLN A 111 -18.97 2.61 -0.83
CA GLN A 111 -17.76 3.45 -0.82
C GLN A 111 -17.06 3.53 -2.20
N ALA A 112 -17.71 3.02 -3.24
CA ALA A 112 -17.21 3.01 -4.59
C ALA A 112 -17.05 4.44 -5.14
N GLY A 113 -15.81 4.87 -5.33
CA GLY A 113 -15.54 6.10 -6.08
C GLY A 113 -14.47 7.03 -5.53
N ASN A 114 -13.69 6.60 -4.53
CA ASN A 114 -12.52 7.37 -4.10
C ASN A 114 -11.30 6.46 -3.91
N TYR A 115 -10.17 6.81 -4.53
CA TYR A 115 -8.93 6.01 -4.47
C TYR A 115 -8.38 5.91 -3.05
N LEU A 116 -8.42 6.99 -2.29
CA LEU A 116 -7.84 7.03 -0.94
C LEU A 116 -8.63 6.17 0.05
N VAL A 117 -9.97 6.13 -0.06
CA VAL A 117 -10.78 5.19 0.74
C VAL A 117 -10.42 3.74 0.41
N HIS A 118 -10.20 3.42 -0.87
CA HIS A 118 -9.74 2.08 -1.25
C HIS A 118 -8.32 1.82 -0.75
N THR A 119 -7.44 2.81 -0.82
CA THR A 119 -6.06 2.71 -0.29
C THR A 119 -6.09 2.38 1.20
N ILE A 120 -6.79 3.17 2.03
CA ILE A 120 -6.87 2.95 3.48
C ILE A 120 -7.50 1.60 3.80
N LYS A 121 -8.58 1.24 3.11
CA LYS A 121 -9.25 -0.05 3.25
C LYS A 121 -8.28 -1.21 3.02
N TRP A 122 -7.61 -1.24 1.87
CA TRP A 122 -6.74 -2.35 1.51
C TRP A 122 -5.41 -2.34 2.27
N PHE A 123 -4.87 -1.17 2.59
CA PHE A 123 -3.73 -1.03 3.49
C PHE A 123 -4.01 -1.70 4.84
N SER A 124 -5.14 -1.35 5.48
CA SER A 124 -5.51 -1.95 6.76
C SER A 124 -5.76 -3.46 6.66
N ILE A 125 -6.33 -3.95 5.55
CA ILE A 125 -6.50 -5.39 5.30
C ILE A 125 -5.14 -6.08 5.16
N VAL A 126 -4.18 -5.49 4.45
CA VAL A 126 -2.81 -6.03 4.33
C VAL A 126 -2.16 -6.16 5.71
N ILE A 127 -2.31 -5.16 6.58
CA ILE A 127 -1.77 -5.23 7.96
C ILE A 127 -2.40 -6.39 8.75
N VAL A 128 -3.73 -6.56 8.69
CA VAL A 128 -4.41 -7.69 9.37
C VAL A 128 -3.90 -9.04 8.86
N LEU A 129 -3.81 -9.20 7.55
CA LEU A 129 -3.38 -10.48 6.97
C LEU A 129 -1.88 -10.73 7.19
N SER A 130 -1.05 -9.69 7.16
CA SER A 130 0.37 -9.79 7.50
C SER A 130 0.58 -10.23 8.94
N GLY A 131 -0.16 -9.65 9.89
CA GLY A 131 -0.12 -10.06 11.29
C GLY A 131 -0.63 -11.50 11.49
N ALA A 132 -1.70 -11.91 10.79
CA ALA A 132 -2.20 -13.28 10.85
C ALA A 132 -1.17 -14.30 10.31
N ILE A 133 -0.49 -13.98 9.20
CA ILE A 133 0.57 -14.83 8.65
C ILE A 133 1.72 -14.93 9.65
N ASP A 134 2.14 -13.82 10.25
CA ASP A 134 3.23 -13.79 11.22
C ASP A 134 2.92 -14.67 12.45
N VAL A 135 1.73 -14.54 13.04
CA VAL A 135 1.29 -15.39 14.16
C VAL A 135 1.30 -16.88 13.78
N ILE A 136 0.80 -17.21 12.59
CA ILE A 136 0.79 -18.61 12.10
C ILE A 136 2.23 -19.12 11.93
N GLN A 137 3.10 -18.34 11.31
CA GLN A 137 4.49 -18.71 11.08
C GLN A 137 5.27 -18.88 12.39
N GLN A 138 5.08 -17.99 13.37
CA GLN A 138 5.67 -18.12 14.70
C GLN A 138 5.23 -19.42 15.38
N GLY A 139 3.97 -19.84 15.22
CA GLY A 139 3.47 -21.13 15.70
C GLY A 139 4.21 -22.34 15.11
N PHE A 140 4.83 -22.20 13.92
CA PHE A 140 5.69 -23.20 13.28
C PHE A 140 7.19 -22.96 13.52
N GLY A 141 7.57 -21.99 14.37
CA GLY A 141 8.98 -21.65 14.61
C GLY A 141 9.65 -20.87 13.47
N ILE A 142 8.88 -20.33 12.52
CA ILE A 142 9.37 -19.51 11.42
C ILE A 142 9.33 -18.03 11.86
N THR A 143 10.48 -17.36 11.83
CA THR A 143 10.59 -15.93 12.17
C THR A 143 10.89 -15.11 10.92
N ILE A 144 10.34 -13.89 10.87
CA ILE A 144 10.66 -12.92 9.84
C ILE A 144 11.76 -12.01 10.38
N THR A 145 12.93 -12.08 9.76
CA THR A 145 14.06 -11.22 10.10
C THR A 145 14.20 -10.15 9.02
N PRO A 146 14.11 -8.86 9.38
CA PRO A 146 14.32 -7.77 8.43
C PRO A 146 15.79 -7.65 8.02
N PRO A 147 16.10 -7.01 6.90
CA PRO A 147 17.46 -6.69 6.50
C PRO A 147 18.13 -5.78 7.53
N VAL A 148 19.42 -5.98 7.73
CA VAL A 148 20.25 -5.14 8.60
C VAL A 148 20.87 -4.05 7.72
N PHE A 149 20.59 -2.81 8.05
CA PHE A 149 21.21 -1.66 7.42
C PHE A 149 22.30 -1.08 8.34
N GLU A 150 23.40 -0.64 7.74
CA GLU A 150 24.49 0.00 8.48
C GLU A 150 24.10 1.41 8.95
N ASN A 151 23.15 2.05 8.26
CA ASN A 151 22.74 3.42 8.51
C ASN A 151 21.22 3.60 8.40
N ASP A 152 20.61 4.18 9.43
CA ASP A 152 19.16 4.38 9.52
C ASP A 152 18.63 5.38 8.48
N LEU A 153 19.41 6.38 8.05
CA LEU A 153 19.00 7.34 7.03
C LEU A 153 18.93 6.66 5.66
N ILE A 154 19.91 5.82 5.34
CA ILE A 154 19.91 5.02 4.10
C ILE A 154 18.72 4.06 4.12
N GLN A 155 18.46 3.39 5.24
CA GLN A 155 17.30 2.51 5.37
C GLN A 155 15.99 3.27 5.12
N PHE A 156 15.83 4.46 5.72
CA PHE A 156 14.63 5.26 5.54
C PHE A 156 14.47 5.76 4.09
N PHE A 157 15.59 6.10 3.43
CA PHE A 157 15.61 6.43 2.01
C PHE A 157 15.14 5.25 1.15
N ASP A 158 15.72 4.06 1.35
CA ASP A 158 15.39 2.87 0.57
C ASP A 158 13.91 2.47 0.77
N ILE A 159 13.41 2.49 2.00
CA ILE A 159 11.99 2.26 2.31
C ILE A 159 11.07 3.26 1.59
N THR A 160 11.52 4.50 1.44
CA THR A 160 10.74 5.55 0.76
C THR A 160 10.68 5.36 -0.74
N ILE A 161 11.79 4.98 -1.39
CA ILE A 161 11.87 4.84 -2.84
C ILE A 161 11.39 3.47 -3.35
N ALA A 162 11.59 2.41 -2.58
CA ALA A 162 11.27 1.03 -2.98
C ALA A 162 9.86 0.86 -3.53
N PRO A 163 8.79 1.38 -2.92
CA PRO A 163 7.44 1.21 -3.46
C PRO A 163 7.27 1.74 -4.88
N MET A 164 7.93 2.84 -5.24
CA MET A 164 7.83 3.40 -6.59
C MET A 164 8.50 2.49 -7.62
N ILE A 165 9.70 2.00 -7.33
CA ILE A 165 10.47 1.13 -8.23
C ILE A 165 9.76 -0.23 -8.37
N GLU A 166 9.36 -0.81 -7.25
CA GLU A 166 8.74 -2.12 -7.21
C GLU A 166 7.36 -2.13 -7.86
N GLU A 167 6.51 -1.14 -7.59
CA GLU A 167 5.19 -1.07 -8.23
C GLU A 167 5.28 -0.82 -9.72
N PHE A 168 6.26 -0.04 -10.17
CA PHE A 168 6.49 0.10 -11.61
C PHE A 168 6.89 -1.24 -12.25
N GLY A 169 7.82 -1.96 -11.65
CA GLY A 169 8.24 -3.29 -12.14
C GLY A 169 7.12 -4.31 -12.09
N PHE A 170 6.56 -4.53 -10.92
CA PHE A 170 5.60 -5.62 -10.72
C PHE A 170 4.20 -5.31 -11.26
N ARG A 171 3.70 -4.05 -11.17
CA ARG A 171 2.32 -3.72 -11.61
C ARG A 171 2.28 -3.23 -13.05
N ILE A 172 3.15 -2.30 -13.45
CA ILE A 172 3.13 -1.80 -14.83
C ILE A 172 3.71 -2.84 -15.79
N ILE A 173 4.94 -3.33 -15.52
CA ILE A 173 5.64 -4.23 -16.45
C ILE A 173 5.07 -5.64 -16.40
N LEU A 174 4.97 -6.27 -15.21
CA LEU A 174 4.63 -7.69 -15.11
C LEU A 174 3.11 -7.98 -15.09
N ILE A 175 2.26 -7.01 -14.77
CA ILE A 175 0.79 -7.19 -14.84
C ILE A 175 0.19 -6.34 -15.95
N GLY A 176 0.45 -5.03 -15.99
CA GLY A 176 -0.21 -4.09 -16.89
C GLY A 176 0.04 -4.37 -18.36
N ILE A 177 1.31 -4.55 -18.75
CA ILE A 177 1.67 -4.85 -20.14
C ILE A 177 1.07 -6.20 -20.58
N PRO A 178 1.21 -7.31 -19.84
CA PRO A 178 0.55 -8.57 -20.21
C PRO A 178 -0.98 -8.46 -20.27
N LEU A 179 -1.64 -7.74 -19.37
CA LEU A 179 -3.09 -7.52 -19.47
C LEU A 179 -3.45 -6.74 -20.73
N PHE A 180 -2.68 -5.72 -21.09
CA PHE A 180 -2.89 -4.99 -22.33
C PHE A 180 -2.76 -5.91 -23.54
N LEU A 181 -1.72 -6.72 -23.61
CA LEU A 181 -1.49 -7.68 -24.71
C LEU A 181 -2.57 -8.75 -24.80
N LEU A 182 -3.11 -9.20 -23.67
CA LEU A 182 -4.12 -10.26 -23.61
C LEU A 182 -5.53 -9.77 -23.98
N TYR A 183 -5.87 -8.50 -23.66
CA TYR A 183 -7.25 -8.02 -23.76
C TYR A 183 -7.44 -6.84 -24.71
N SER A 184 -6.36 -6.15 -25.14
CA SER A 184 -6.51 -5.06 -26.10
C SER A 184 -6.69 -5.58 -27.52
N HIS A 185 -7.73 -5.12 -28.19
CA HIS A 185 -7.97 -5.40 -29.61
C HIS A 185 -7.47 -4.26 -30.53
N ARG A 186 -6.87 -3.20 -29.96
CA ARG A 186 -6.43 -2.02 -30.69
C ARG A 186 -5.03 -1.59 -30.25
N ALA A 187 -4.13 -1.42 -31.19
CA ALA A 187 -2.82 -0.82 -30.98
C ALA A 187 -2.94 0.71 -30.96
N SER A 188 -3.14 1.30 -29.79
CA SER A 188 -3.20 2.75 -29.61
C SER A 188 -2.37 3.14 -28.39
N ALA A 189 -1.40 4.06 -28.56
CA ALA A 189 -0.59 4.58 -27.47
C ALA A 189 -1.45 5.19 -26.34
N LYS A 190 -2.51 5.95 -26.69
CA LYS A 190 -3.44 6.51 -25.72
C LYS A 190 -4.15 5.43 -24.90
N LEU A 191 -4.59 4.35 -25.56
CA LEU A 191 -5.26 3.23 -24.87
C LEU A 191 -4.24 2.48 -24.00
N PHE A 192 -3.02 2.29 -24.49
CA PHE A 192 -1.94 1.65 -23.74
C PHE A 192 -1.69 2.35 -22.39
N PHE A 193 -1.40 3.64 -22.39
CA PHE A 193 -1.15 4.38 -21.13
C PHE A 193 -2.38 4.42 -20.22
N LYS A 194 -3.59 4.54 -20.77
CA LYS A 194 -4.82 4.46 -19.97
C LYS A 194 -5.02 3.08 -19.33
N ALA A 195 -4.73 2.01 -20.07
CA ALA A 195 -4.84 0.65 -19.58
C ALA A 195 -3.78 0.34 -18.50
N LEU A 196 -2.56 0.86 -18.64
CA LEU A 196 -1.54 0.77 -17.58
C LEU A 196 -1.91 1.56 -16.33
N TRP A 197 -2.58 2.69 -16.49
CA TRP A 197 -3.04 3.50 -15.36
C TRP A 197 -4.21 2.86 -14.61
N ASN A 198 -5.20 2.34 -15.33
CA ASN A 198 -6.37 1.67 -14.75
C ASN A 198 -6.85 0.55 -15.70
N PRO A 199 -6.41 -0.70 -15.51
CA PRO A 199 -6.71 -1.80 -16.42
C PRO A 199 -8.21 -2.09 -16.54
N SER A 200 -8.93 -2.22 -15.43
CA SER A 200 -10.34 -2.64 -15.45
C SER A 200 -11.27 -1.64 -16.13
N ASP A 201 -10.94 -0.36 -16.11
CA ASP A 201 -11.78 0.68 -16.72
C ASP A 201 -11.49 0.88 -18.22
N ASN A 202 -10.33 0.41 -18.69
CA ASN A 202 -9.88 0.70 -20.06
C ASN A 202 -9.67 -0.55 -20.94
N LEU A 203 -9.77 -1.75 -20.39
CA LEU A 203 -9.66 -3.00 -21.13
C LEU A 203 -10.98 -3.76 -21.13
N PRO A 204 -11.41 -4.36 -22.27
CA PRO A 204 -12.63 -5.15 -22.37
C PRO A 204 -12.44 -6.54 -21.76
N ILE A 205 -12.27 -6.61 -20.44
CA ILE A 205 -12.00 -7.87 -19.73
C ILE A 205 -13.31 -8.60 -19.48
N THR A 206 -13.67 -9.51 -20.39
CA THR A 206 -14.87 -10.36 -20.29
C THR A 206 -14.67 -11.56 -19.35
N ASN A 207 -13.44 -12.05 -19.24
CA ASN A 207 -13.08 -13.17 -18.38
C ASN A 207 -11.87 -12.82 -17.51
N SER A 208 -12.12 -12.53 -16.24
CA SER A 208 -11.09 -12.16 -15.27
C SER A 208 -10.20 -13.30 -14.81
N LYS A 209 -10.49 -14.58 -15.15
CA LYS A 209 -9.70 -15.73 -14.67
C LYS A 209 -8.22 -15.63 -15.06
N LYS A 210 -7.92 -15.25 -16.31
CA LYS A 210 -6.52 -15.08 -16.77
C LYS A 210 -5.82 -13.95 -16.02
N ALA A 211 -6.54 -12.83 -15.76
CA ALA A 211 -6.01 -11.72 -14.98
C ALA A 211 -5.70 -12.13 -13.54
N ILE A 212 -6.59 -12.91 -12.90
CA ILE A 212 -6.38 -13.41 -11.54
C ILE A 212 -5.18 -14.36 -11.48
N ILE A 213 -5.05 -15.29 -12.43
CA ILE A 213 -3.89 -16.19 -12.49
C ILE A 213 -2.59 -15.40 -12.63
N LEU A 214 -2.56 -14.40 -13.52
CA LEU A 214 -1.40 -13.53 -13.69
C LEU A 214 -1.05 -12.78 -12.39
N ILE A 215 -2.04 -12.22 -11.71
CA ILE A 215 -1.87 -11.51 -10.43
C ILE A 215 -1.29 -12.44 -9.36
N VAL A 216 -1.79 -13.66 -9.25
CA VAL A 216 -1.29 -14.65 -8.29
C VAL A 216 0.15 -15.04 -8.60
N LEU A 217 0.48 -15.30 -9.88
CA LEU A 217 1.84 -15.62 -10.30
C LEU A 217 2.81 -14.45 -10.00
N VAL A 218 2.45 -13.22 -10.36
CA VAL A 218 3.29 -12.04 -10.10
C VAL A 218 3.42 -11.79 -8.59
N GLY A 219 2.36 -12.03 -7.80
CA GLY A 219 2.43 -11.95 -6.35
C GLY A 219 3.39 -12.98 -5.74
N ALA A 220 3.40 -14.21 -6.26
CA ALA A 220 4.36 -15.23 -5.85
C ALA A 220 5.81 -14.85 -6.23
N ILE A 221 6.02 -14.28 -7.43
CA ILE A 221 7.33 -13.76 -7.87
C ILE A 221 7.76 -12.59 -6.95
N PHE A 222 6.84 -11.71 -6.55
CA PHE A 222 7.11 -10.63 -5.61
C PHE A 222 7.60 -11.16 -4.25
N GLY A 223 6.93 -12.19 -3.71
CA GLY A 223 7.38 -12.89 -2.51
C GLY A 223 8.75 -13.53 -2.66
N ALA A 224 8.99 -14.21 -3.80
CA ALA A 224 10.29 -14.84 -4.10
C ALA A 224 11.42 -13.80 -4.22
N ALA A 225 11.17 -12.65 -4.86
CA ALA A 225 12.16 -11.60 -5.01
C ALA A 225 12.68 -11.08 -3.65
N HIS A 226 11.82 -10.97 -2.64
CA HIS A 226 12.21 -10.55 -1.30
C HIS A 226 13.17 -11.52 -0.60
N VAL A 227 13.04 -12.82 -0.87
CA VAL A 227 13.87 -13.85 -0.25
C VAL A 227 15.13 -14.13 -1.07
N LEU A 228 15.02 -14.12 -2.41
CA LEU A 228 16.14 -14.40 -3.30
C LEU A 228 17.18 -13.27 -3.36
N SER A 229 16.82 -12.07 -2.93
CA SER A 229 17.77 -10.96 -2.78
C SER A 229 18.67 -11.07 -1.54
N ASP A 230 18.52 -12.14 -0.75
CA ASP A 230 19.22 -12.38 0.53
C ASP A 230 19.05 -11.26 1.57
N GLN A 231 18.12 -10.34 1.35
CA GLN A 231 17.85 -9.25 2.28
C GLN A 231 16.93 -9.67 3.44
N TRP A 232 15.95 -10.55 3.15
CA TRP A 232 14.98 -11.01 4.13
C TRP A 232 15.10 -12.52 4.41
N SER A 233 14.74 -12.93 5.62
CA SER A 233 14.61 -14.37 5.92
C SER A 233 13.49 -15.01 5.09
N SER A 234 13.54 -16.35 4.93
CA SER A 234 12.56 -17.14 4.17
C SER A 234 11.10 -16.94 4.65
N GLY A 235 10.90 -16.61 5.92
CA GLY A 235 9.59 -16.28 6.48
C GLY A 235 8.89 -15.10 5.79
N LYS A 236 9.64 -14.18 5.18
CA LYS A 236 9.07 -13.03 4.45
C LYS A 236 8.29 -13.42 3.21
N PHE A 237 8.57 -14.57 2.59
CA PHE A 237 7.93 -15.02 1.36
C PHE A 237 6.40 -14.96 1.43
N ALA A 238 5.80 -15.59 2.43
CA ALA A 238 4.34 -15.69 2.51
C ALA A 238 3.68 -14.31 2.68
N GLN A 239 4.26 -13.46 3.52
CA GLN A 239 3.78 -12.12 3.77
C GLN A 239 3.90 -11.22 2.54
N ALA A 240 5.05 -11.24 1.85
CA ALA A 240 5.29 -10.47 0.64
C ALA A 240 4.44 -11.00 -0.54
N ALA A 241 4.31 -12.32 -0.73
CA ALA A 241 3.46 -12.90 -1.76
C ALA A 241 1.99 -12.51 -1.57
N MET A 242 1.47 -12.60 -0.33
CA MET A 242 0.11 -12.20 -0.01
C MET A 242 -0.12 -10.70 -0.31
N SER A 243 0.76 -9.82 0.16
CA SER A 243 0.66 -8.39 -0.13
C SER A 243 0.78 -8.11 -1.64
N GLY A 244 1.67 -8.81 -2.33
CA GLY A 244 1.84 -8.74 -3.78
C GLY A 244 0.57 -9.11 -4.56
N ILE A 245 -0.15 -10.16 -4.13
CA ILE A 245 -1.44 -10.57 -4.72
C ILE A 245 -2.51 -9.49 -4.47
N ILE A 246 -2.63 -8.98 -3.24
CA ILE A 246 -3.63 -7.97 -2.89
C ILE A 246 -3.38 -6.67 -3.66
N ILE A 247 -2.15 -6.17 -3.65
CA ILE A 247 -1.80 -4.94 -4.35
C ILE A 247 -1.96 -5.12 -5.88
N GLY A 248 -1.62 -6.29 -6.42
CA GLY A 248 -1.88 -6.65 -7.82
C GLY A 248 -3.38 -6.66 -8.16
N TRP A 249 -4.23 -7.18 -7.28
CA TRP A 249 -5.68 -7.11 -7.41
C TRP A 249 -6.20 -5.67 -7.34
N VAL A 250 -5.68 -4.86 -6.41
CA VAL A 250 -6.02 -3.43 -6.30
C VAL A 250 -5.62 -2.67 -7.55
N TYR A 251 -4.41 -2.93 -8.08
CA TYR A 251 -3.95 -2.38 -9.36
C TYR A 251 -4.93 -2.70 -10.49
N TYR A 252 -5.27 -3.97 -10.63
CA TYR A 252 -6.21 -4.43 -11.65
C TYR A 252 -7.56 -3.74 -11.53
N ARG A 253 -8.08 -3.61 -10.30
CA ARG A 253 -9.46 -3.16 -10.04
C ARG A 253 -9.61 -1.65 -9.87
N TYR A 254 -8.65 -0.98 -9.25
CA TYR A 254 -8.73 0.43 -8.88
C TYR A 254 -7.60 1.28 -9.49
N GLY A 255 -6.67 0.67 -10.19
CA GLY A 255 -5.59 1.36 -10.89
C GLY A 255 -4.32 1.56 -10.09
N PHE A 256 -3.33 2.17 -10.76
CA PHE A 256 -1.95 2.29 -10.29
C PHE A 256 -1.82 3.15 -9.03
N VAL A 257 -2.57 4.26 -8.93
CA VAL A 257 -2.49 5.19 -7.79
C VAL A 257 -2.83 4.48 -6.47
N ALA A 258 -3.93 3.72 -6.45
CA ALA A 258 -4.35 3.01 -5.24
C ALA A 258 -3.33 1.93 -4.84
N ALA A 259 -2.82 1.16 -5.80
CA ALA A 259 -1.82 0.12 -5.57
C ALA A 259 -0.53 0.71 -5.00
N LEU A 260 0.02 1.73 -5.67
CA LEU A 260 1.25 2.39 -5.25
C LEU A 260 1.13 3.01 -3.85
N LEU A 261 0.01 3.67 -3.55
CA LEU A 261 -0.20 4.27 -2.24
C LEU A 261 -0.40 3.23 -1.12
N ILE A 262 -0.91 2.02 -1.40
CA ILE A 262 -0.96 0.94 -0.40
C ILE A 262 0.46 0.50 -0.05
N HIS A 263 1.30 0.24 -1.05
CA HIS A 263 2.68 -0.16 -0.83
C HIS A 263 3.47 0.94 -0.11
N TRP A 264 3.34 2.18 -0.55
CA TRP A 264 3.92 3.33 0.15
C TRP A 264 3.47 3.41 1.61
N ALA A 265 2.18 3.21 1.89
CA ALA A 265 1.68 3.27 3.26
C ALA A 265 2.24 2.16 4.14
N THR A 266 2.39 0.93 3.64
CA THR A 266 2.97 -0.18 4.40
C THR A 266 4.44 0.05 4.75
N ASN A 267 5.18 0.75 3.90
CA ASN A 267 6.59 1.03 4.11
C ASN A 267 6.76 2.40 4.82
N TYR A 268 6.42 3.48 4.15
CA TYR A 268 6.75 4.83 4.60
C TYR A 268 5.97 5.28 5.84
N VAL A 269 4.64 5.07 5.90
CA VAL A 269 3.83 5.62 7.00
C VAL A 269 4.24 4.98 8.33
N VAL A 270 4.30 3.65 8.37
CA VAL A 270 4.64 2.91 9.60
C VAL A 270 6.05 3.26 10.06
N PHE A 271 7.02 3.25 9.15
CA PHE A 271 8.42 3.54 9.48
C PHE A 271 8.67 5.01 9.84
N SER A 272 7.93 5.96 9.25
CA SER A 272 8.03 7.37 9.68
C SER A 272 7.74 7.55 11.16
N TYR A 273 6.70 6.90 11.67
CA TYR A 273 6.40 6.92 13.11
C TYR A 273 7.42 6.12 13.93
N GLY A 274 7.88 4.98 13.43
CA GLY A 274 8.93 4.20 14.06
C GLY A 274 10.22 5.00 14.24
N TYR A 275 10.70 5.64 13.19
CA TYR A 275 11.90 6.49 13.26
C TYR A 275 11.69 7.75 14.09
N LEU A 276 10.48 8.32 14.13
CA LEU A 276 10.17 9.43 15.03
C LEU A 276 10.37 9.00 16.50
N VAL A 277 9.82 7.86 16.87
CA VAL A 277 9.97 7.31 18.23
C VAL A 277 11.44 6.98 18.53
N SER A 278 12.14 6.33 17.59
CA SER A 278 13.57 6.01 17.70
C SER A 278 14.41 7.27 17.92
N SER A 279 14.17 8.32 17.13
CA SER A 279 14.89 9.60 17.21
C SER A 279 14.66 10.34 18.52
N ILE A 280 13.41 10.35 19.03
CA ILE A 280 13.06 11.05 20.29
C ILE A 280 13.63 10.32 21.51
N ASN A 281 13.58 8.98 21.49
CA ASN A 281 13.99 8.16 22.64
C ASN A 281 15.46 7.69 22.56
N GLU A 282 16.17 8.05 21.50
CA GLU A 282 17.56 7.61 21.24
C GLU A 282 17.73 6.07 21.27
N THR A 283 16.72 5.35 20.76
CA THR A 283 16.67 3.89 20.70
C THR A 283 16.87 3.39 19.27
N ARG A 284 17.17 2.09 19.11
CA ARG A 284 17.21 1.50 17.78
C ARG A 284 15.81 1.47 17.16
N ILE A 285 15.73 1.55 15.83
CA ILE A 285 14.46 1.48 15.11
C ILE A 285 13.63 0.24 15.47
N MET A 286 14.27 -0.92 15.65
CA MET A 286 13.58 -2.16 16.02
C MET A 286 12.92 -2.10 17.40
N ASP A 287 13.54 -1.41 18.36
CA ASP A 287 13.02 -1.25 19.71
C ASP A 287 11.81 -0.30 19.73
N SER A 288 11.75 0.64 18.78
CA SER A 288 10.64 1.60 18.65
C SER A 288 9.29 0.93 18.32
N PHE A 289 9.31 -0.22 17.67
CA PHE A 289 8.07 -0.97 17.36
C PHE A 289 7.36 -1.52 18.61
N SER A 290 8.04 -1.62 19.73
CA SER A 290 7.45 -1.95 21.04
C SER A 290 6.88 -0.74 21.77
N HIS A 291 7.02 0.48 21.24
CA HIS A 291 6.55 1.69 21.88
C HIS A 291 5.02 1.85 21.76
N SER A 292 4.39 2.39 22.80
CA SER A 292 2.92 2.51 22.90
C SER A 292 2.29 3.27 21.73
N LEU A 293 2.96 4.28 21.18
CA LEU A 293 2.47 5.01 20.00
C LEU A 293 2.34 4.08 18.78
N ILE A 294 3.36 3.28 18.50
CA ILE A 294 3.36 2.37 17.35
C ILE A 294 2.31 1.28 17.55
N GLN A 295 2.25 0.67 18.74
CA GLN A 295 1.23 -0.31 19.08
C GLN A 295 -0.20 0.27 18.95
N THR A 296 -0.40 1.54 19.34
CA THR A 296 -1.69 2.21 19.14
C THR A 296 -2.04 2.36 17.67
N ILE A 297 -1.08 2.77 16.81
CA ILE A 297 -1.28 2.86 15.36
C ILE A 297 -1.61 1.48 14.78
N GLU A 298 -0.89 0.44 15.18
CA GLU A 298 -1.14 -0.93 14.74
C GLU A 298 -2.55 -1.41 15.14
N VAL A 299 -2.98 -1.17 16.38
CA VAL A 299 -4.33 -1.52 16.84
C VAL A 299 -5.40 -0.79 16.03
N ILE A 300 -5.22 0.50 15.74
CA ILE A 300 -6.12 1.28 14.89
C ILE A 300 -6.22 0.64 13.50
N LEU A 301 -5.08 0.28 12.89
CA LEU A 301 -5.04 -0.36 11.58
C LEU A 301 -5.68 -1.75 11.59
N LEU A 302 -5.41 -2.56 12.61
CA LEU A 302 -6.01 -3.89 12.78
C LEU A 302 -7.53 -3.80 12.90
N ILE A 303 -8.05 -2.92 13.77
CA ILE A 303 -9.50 -2.75 13.92
C ILE A 303 -10.12 -2.25 12.62
N THR A 304 -9.48 -1.29 11.95
CA THR A 304 -9.93 -0.76 10.65
C THR A 304 -10.01 -1.88 9.60
N GLY A 305 -8.99 -2.73 9.52
CA GLY A 305 -8.94 -3.85 8.59
C GLY A 305 -9.98 -4.93 8.87
N VAL A 306 -10.18 -5.28 10.14
CA VAL A 306 -11.24 -6.25 10.56
C VAL A 306 -12.62 -5.73 10.21
N LEU A 307 -12.91 -4.45 10.49
CA LEU A 307 -14.19 -3.84 10.10
C LEU A 307 -14.34 -3.77 8.57
N ALA A 308 -13.27 -3.47 7.83
CA ALA A 308 -13.29 -3.50 6.38
C ALA A 308 -13.65 -4.88 5.82
N ILE A 309 -13.03 -5.94 6.33
CA ILE A 309 -13.33 -7.33 5.94
C ILE A 309 -14.79 -7.67 6.27
N THR A 310 -15.24 -7.31 7.49
CA THR A 310 -16.61 -7.57 7.93
C THR A 310 -17.64 -6.89 7.01
N LEU A 311 -17.42 -5.62 6.67
CA LEU A 311 -18.29 -4.89 5.74
C LEU A 311 -18.31 -5.53 4.35
N MET A 312 -17.14 -5.95 3.82
CA MET A 312 -17.06 -6.65 2.52
C MET A 312 -17.87 -7.95 2.52
N VAL A 313 -17.78 -8.75 3.59
CA VAL A 313 -18.54 -10.01 3.72
C VAL A 313 -20.05 -9.74 3.79
N LEU A 314 -20.47 -8.73 4.56
CA LEU A 314 -21.89 -8.37 4.66
C LEU A 314 -22.46 -7.83 3.35
N GLU A 315 -21.70 -6.99 2.62
CA GLU A 315 -22.07 -6.50 1.28
C GLU A 315 -22.21 -7.66 0.27
N TYR A 316 -21.27 -8.59 0.25
CA TYR A 316 -21.31 -9.76 -0.60
C TYR A 316 -22.56 -10.63 -0.33
N ARG A 317 -22.88 -10.89 0.95
CA ARG A 317 -24.07 -11.64 1.33
C ARG A 317 -25.35 -10.94 0.87
N LYS A 318 -25.43 -9.61 1.04
CA LYS A 318 -26.59 -8.81 0.60
C LYS A 318 -26.80 -8.88 -0.90
N SER A 319 -25.72 -8.75 -1.69
CA SER A 319 -25.80 -8.81 -3.16
C SER A 319 -26.28 -10.20 -3.63
N LYS A 320 -25.79 -11.28 -3.02
CA LYS A 320 -26.20 -12.64 -3.37
C LYS A 320 -27.68 -12.91 -3.09
N VAL A 321 -28.20 -12.41 -1.95
CA VAL A 321 -29.63 -12.55 -1.59
C VAL A 321 -30.51 -11.78 -2.57
N ALA A 322 -30.11 -10.57 -2.99
CA ALA A 322 -30.85 -9.80 -3.99
C ALA A 322 -30.94 -10.53 -5.34
N THR A 323 -29.81 -11.08 -5.82
CA THR A 323 -29.77 -11.83 -7.08
C THR A 323 -30.66 -13.07 -7.06
N ILE A 324 -30.70 -13.83 -5.94
CA ILE A 324 -31.57 -15.02 -5.80
C ILE A 324 -33.04 -14.61 -5.82
N LYS A 325 -33.40 -13.51 -5.18
CA LYS A 325 -34.79 -13.03 -5.15
C LYS A 325 -35.27 -12.59 -6.52
N ASP A 326 -34.44 -11.90 -7.30
CA ASP A 326 -34.78 -11.49 -8.67
C ASP A 326 -34.93 -12.70 -9.62
N SER A 327 -34.09 -13.74 -9.46
CA SER A 327 -34.19 -14.99 -10.25
C SER A 327 -35.39 -15.87 -9.86
N SER A 328 -36.02 -15.67 -8.73
CA SER A 328 -37.21 -16.42 -8.28
C SER A 328 -38.55 -15.75 -8.67
N LEU A 329 -38.49 -14.52 -9.20
CA LEU A 329 -39.65 -13.74 -9.61
C LEU A 329 -39.81 -13.65 -11.16
N GLY A 330 -38.88 -14.18 -11.93
CA GLY A 330 -38.92 -14.30 -13.38
C GLY A 330 -39.02 -15.77 -13.82
#